data_fc67c104f6788ce3a8aaabbe3d144ae5
#
_entry.id   fc67c104f6788ce3a8aaabbe3d144ae5
#
_cell.length_a   1.000
_cell.length_b   1.000
_cell.length_c   1.000
_cell.angle_alpha   90.00
_cell.angle_beta   90.00
_cell.angle_gamma   90.00
#
_symmetry.space_group_name_H-M   'P 1'
#
loop_
_entity.id
_entity.type
_entity.pdbx_description
1 polymer ?
#
loop_
_entity_poly.entity_id
_entity_poly.type
_entity_poly.pdbx_seq_one_letter_code
_entity_poly.pdbx_strand_id
1 'polypeptide(L)'
;MRKTLQQDNGIYLDYNATTPVDPRVYSTMEPYFKELYGNPASAGHHWGWIAENAISKARTQVANFIGCKGMEVTFTGGATESNNWVIFGLISKLREENPEGPIHFITSNVEHSSIMKGMAAAQKMGVEVDFLPVNKFGVVELEAVKAAIKPHTKLMSFIWVNNEIGSINPIPEIAAVCKENKIYLHTDATQAVGKIPVNVTEMGIDLMSFSGHKIYGPKGVGALYIRGKDPKVQLNPLIYGGGQERGLRSGTVNVPAVVGFGTACELCQQNFAAEVQHMKDLRDFLWSELQQNIPGVKLNGHPTDRSPANLNITLPETKTEQILPRLQKLGVSTGSACGTGAMVVSHVLKGLGLSTDEVQCSLRLSLGRWTTQDELSRAAQILKQAMQK
;
A
#
# COMPACT_ATOMS: atom_id res chain seq x y z
N MET A 1 -2.01 -25.80 15.33
CA MET A 1 -0.69 -25.47 14.77
C MET A 1 -0.15 -24.06 15.14
N ARG A 2 -1.00 -23.06 15.40
CA ARG A 2 -0.54 -21.68 15.80
C ARG A 2 -0.02 -21.54 17.23
N LYS A 3 -0.53 -22.30 18.19
CA LYS A 3 -0.10 -22.20 19.61
C LYS A 3 1.39 -22.53 19.83
N THR A 4 1.99 -23.34 18.98
CA THR A 4 3.39 -23.81 19.11
C THR A 4 4.42 -22.83 18.55
N LEU A 5 4.05 -21.96 17.59
CA LEU A 5 4.97 -20.99 16.99
C LEU A 5 4.97 -19.61 17.69
N GLN A 6 3.91 -19.29 18.45
CA GLN A 6 3.78 -17.99 19.14
C GLN A 6 4.45 -17.95 20.53
N GLN A 7 4.64 -19.08 21.21
CA GLN A 7 5.16 -19.05 22.58
C GLN A 7 6.65 -18.68 22.70
N ASP A 8 7.45 -18.81 21.62
CA ASP A 8 8.89 -18.49 21.63
C ASP A 8 9.34 -17.40 20.63
N ASN A 9 8.50 -16.95 19.69
CA ASN A 9 8.92 -16.13 18.54
C ASN A 9 8.72 -14.62 18.69
N GLY A 10 8.30 -14.10 19.85
CA GLY A 10 8.12 -12.67 20.05
C GLY A 10 6.76 -12.13 19.56
N ILE A 11 6.58 -10.81 19.65
CA ILE A 11 5.37 -10.08 19.27
C ILE A 11 5.63 -9.38 17.94
N TYR A 12 4.75 -9.59 16.94
CA TYR A 12 4.88 -8.97 15.63
C TYR A 12 3.93 -7.78 15.48
N LEU A 13 4.50 -6.57 15.48
CA LEU A 13 3.80 -5.30 15.28
C LEU A 13 4.32 -4.55 14.04
N ASP A 14 4.58 -5.29 12.96
CA ASP A 14 5.04 -4.71 11.68
C ASP A 14 4.17 -5.16 10.48
N TYR A 15 2.86 -5.24 10.70
CA TYR A 15 1.90 -5.65 9.67
C TYR A 15 1.83 -4.70 8.47
N ASN A 16 2.25 -3.45 8.60
CA ASN A 16 2.39 -2.53 7.46
C ASN A 16 3.55 -2.92 6.53
N ALA A 17 4.58 -3.61 7.02
CA ALA A 17 5.65 -4.11 6.17
C ALA A 17 5.18 -5.33 5.36
N THR A 18 4.55 -6.31 6.01
CA THR A 18 3.95 -7.48 5.37
C THR A 18 3.03 -8.22 6.36
N THR A 19 2.09 -8.99 5.84
CA THR A 19 1.26 -9.87 6.65
C THR A 19 1.60 -11.34 6.43
N PRO A 20 1.33 -12.25 7.37
CA PRO A 20 1.34 -13.68 7.07
C PRO A 20 0.20 -14.01 6.10
N VAL A 21 0.38 -15.06 5.30
CA VAL A 21 -0.71 -15.57 4.47
C VAL A 21 -1.77 -16.22 5.37
N ASP A 22 -3.05 -15.87 5.16
CA ASP A 22 -4.14 -16.50 5.87
C ASP A 22 -4.18 -18.01 5.54
N PRO A 23 -4.33 -18.91 6.52
CA PRO A 23 -4.40 -20.36 6.24
C PRO A 23 -5.47 -20.75 5.23
N ARG A 24 -6.61 -20.04 5.20
CA ARG A 24 -7.68 -20.25 4.22
C ARG A 24 -7.22 -19.86 2.81
N VAL A 25 -6.46 -18.76 2.69
CA VAL A 25 -5.84 -18.33 1.43
C VAL A 25 -4.82 -19.36 0.98
N TYR A 26 -3.94 -19.83 1.87
CA TYR A 26 -2.94 -20.83 1.54
C TYR A 26 -3.58 -22.11 1.00
N SER A 27 -4.65 -22.60 1.64
CA SER A 27 -5.36 -23.80 1.21
C SER A 27 -5.97 -23.68 -0.19
N THR A 28 -6.37 -22.47 -0.61
CA THR A 28 -6.86 -22.27 -1.99
C THR A 28 -5.74 -22.17 -3.02
N MET A 29 -4.53 -21.80 -2.60
CA MET A 29 -3.36 -21.72 -3.48
C MET A 29 -2.71 -23.09 -3.73
N GLU A 30 -2.71 -23.96 -2.72
CA GLU A 30 -1.92 -25.21 -2.70
C GLU A 30 -2.17 -26.13 -3.91
N PRO A 31 -3.41 -26.38 -4.36
CA PRO A 31 -3.67 -27.26 -5.51
C PRO A 31 -2.99 -26.79 -6.81
N TYR A 32 -2.83 -25.47 -6.98
CA TYR A 32 -2.24 -24.91 -8.20
C TYR A 32 -0.71 -25.03 -8.27
N PHE A 33 -0.06 -25.48 -7.19
CA PHE A 33 1.38 -25.81 -7.19
C PHE A 33 1.65 -27.28 -7.61
N LYS A 34 0.68 -28.18 -7.39
CA LYS A 34 0.94 -29.64 -7.48
C LYS A 34 0.03 -30.33 -8.49
N GLU A 35 -1.26 -30.01 -8.49
CA GLU A 35 -2.29 -30.76 -9.21
C GLU A 35 -2.85 -29.99 -10.40
N LEU A 36 -3.13 -28.69 -10.20
CA LEU A 36 -3.79 -27.81 -11.17
C LEU A 36 -2.80 -26.81 -11.79
N TYR A 37 -1.62 -27.27 -12.15
CA TYR A 37 -0.47 -26.47 -12.57
C TYR A 37 -0.50 -26.00 -14.05
N GLY A 38 -1.65 -26.10 -14.71
CA GLY A 38 -1.80 -25.75 -16.13
C GLY A 38 -1.44 -24.29 -16.43
N ASN A 39 -0.90 -24.05 -17.64
CA ASN A 39 -0.68 -22.71 -18.14
C ASN A 39 -2.02 -22.14 -18.65
N PRO A 40 -2.50 -21.01 -18.12
CA PRO A 40 -3.79 -20.40 -18.54
C PRO A 40 -3.82 -19.98 -20.02
N ALA A 41 -2.66 -19.71 -20.64
CA ALA A 41 -2.56 -19.40 -22.06
C ALA A 41 -2.78 -20.61 -22.97
N SER A 42 -2.80 -21.83 -22.43
CA SER A 42 -3.00 -23.07 -23.19
C SER A 42 -4.48 -23.36 -23.41
N ALA A 43 -5.09 -22.65 -24.36
CA ALA A 43 -6.52 -22.75 -24.65
C ALA A 43 -6.97 -24.09 -25.26
N GLY A 44 -6.03 -24.96 -25.69
CA GLY A 44 -6.33 -26.21 -26.40
C GLY A 44 -6.61 -27.42 -25.50
N HIS A 45 -6.55 -27.32 -24.18
CA HIS A 45 -6.71 -28.45 -23.28
C HIS A 45 -7.21 -28.09 -21.86
N HIS A 46 -7.76 -29.09 -21.20
CA HIS A 46 -8.43 -28.97 -19.91
C HIS A 46 -7.60 -28.29 -18.80
N TRP A 47 -6.29 -28.58 -18.69
CA TRP A 47 -5.42 -27.96 -17.66
C TRP A 47 -5.33 -26.43 -17.82
N GLY A 48 -5.24 -25.92 -19.06
CA GLY A 48 -5.24 -24.50 -19.32
C GLY A 48 -6.59 -23.86 -18.97
N TRP A 49 -7.70 -24.51 -19.29
CA TRP A 49 -9.04 -23.99 -18.94
C TRP A 49 -9.27 -23.90 -17.44
N ILE A 50 -8.81 -24.89 -16.65
CA ILE A 50 -8.89 -24.82 -15.18
C ILE A 50 -8.13 -23.61 -14.65
N ALA A 51 -6.92 -23.39 -15.13
CA ALA A 51 -6.09 -22.28 -14.71
C ALA A 51 -6.70 -20.91 -15.10
N GLU A 52 -7.23 -20.78 -16.33
CA GLU A 52 -7.88 -19.56 -16.79
C GLU A 52 -9.18 -19.27 -16.01
N ASN A 53 -9.99 -20.29 -15.74
CA ASN A 53 -11.18 -20.14 -14.90
C ASN A 53 -10.84 -19.67 -13.48
N ALA A 54 -9.74 -20.19 -12.91
CA ALA A 54 -9.28 -19.79 -11.60
C ALA A 54 -8.84 -18.31 -11.57
N ILE A 55 -8.09 -17.85 -12.59
CA ILE A 55 -7.71 -16.45 -12.76
C ILE A 55 -8.95 -15.56 -12.94
N SER A 56 -9.90 -15.97 -13.77
CA SER A 56 -11.13 -15.22 -14.02
C SER A 56 -11.97 -15.06 -12.74
N LYS A 57 -12.07 -16.13 -11.92
CA LYS A 57 -12.72 -16.08 -10.60
C LYS A 57 -11.98 -15.11 -9.66
N ALA A 58 -10.67 -15.23 -9.55
CA ALA A 58 -9.86 -14.35 -8.70
C ALA A 58 -9.98 -12.88 -9.13
N ARG A 59 -10.02 -12.61 -10.45
CA ARG A 59 -10.22 -11.26 -11.00
C ARG A 59 -11.58 -10.69 -10.61
N THR A 60 -12.61 -11.51 -10.61
CA THR A 60 -13.96 -11.11 -10.17
C THR A 60 -13.97 -10.79 -8.67
N GLN A 61 -13.30 -11.61 -7.84
CA GLN A 61 -13.19 -11.37 -6.39
C GLN A 61 -12.46 -10.05 -6.10
N VAL A 62 -11.35 -9.78 -6.81
CA VAL A 62 -10.62 -8.51 -6.68
C VAL A 62 -11.49 -7.33 -7.14
N ALA A 63 -12.17 -7.45 -8.27
CA ALA A 63 -13.02 -6.40 -8.82
C ALA A 63 -14.20 -6.05 -7.89
N ASN A 64 -14.87 -7.06 -7.34
CA ASN A 64 -15.96 -6.88 -6.39
C ASN A 64 -15.49 -6.17 -5.12
N PHE A 65 -14.29 -6.50 -4.64
CA PHE A 65 -13.72 -5.95 -3.42
C PHE A 65 -13.42 -4.45 -3.52
N ILE A 66 -13.06 -3.96 -4.71
CA ILE A 66 -12.73 -2.55 -4.93
C ILE A 66 -13.84 -1.78 -5.68
N GLY A 67 -14.97 -2.42 -6.01
CA GLY A 67 -16.13 -1.79 -6.65
C GLY A 67 -15.93 -1.46 -8.13
N CYS A 68 -15.36 -2.39 -8.93
CA CYS A 68 -15.17 -2.20 -10.38
C CYS A 68 -15.53 -3.45 -11.18
N LYS A 69 -15.30 -3.42 -12.49
CA LYS A 69 -15.47 -4.56 -13.38
C LYS A 69 -14.17 -5.36 -13.50
N GLY A 70 -14.27 -6.68 -13.69
CA GLY A 70 -13.10 -7.54 -13.88
C GLY A 70 -12.16 -7.09 -14.99
N MET A 71 -12.71 -6.54 -16.08
CA MET A 71 -11.92 -6.02 -17.21
C MET A 71 -11.02 -4.81 -16.84
N GLU A 72 -11.28 -4.15 -15.72
CA GLU A 72 -10.54 -3.00 -15.24
C GLU A 72 -9.42 -3.40 -14.28
N VAL A 73 -9.32 -4.68 -13.90
CA VAL A 73 -8.27 -5.22 -13.05
C VAL A 73 -7.20 -5.88 -13.90
N THR A 74 -5.93 -5.54 -13.68
CA THR A 74 -4.77 -6.20 -14.29
C THR A 74 -3.84 -6.67 -13.18
N PHE A 75 -3.47 -7.94 -13.18
CA PHE A 75 -2.56 -8.50 -12.19
C PHE A 75 -1.11 -8.10 -12.47
N THR A 76 -0.38 -7.80 -11.40
CA THR A 76 1.02 -7.38 -11.39
C THR A 76 1.80 -8.16 -10.34
N GLY A 77 3.11 -8.00 -10.30
CA GLY A 77 3.96 -8.58 -9.25
C GLY A 77 3.83 -7.90 -7.89
N GLY A 78 3.07 -6.79 -7.80
CA GLY A 78 2.83 -6.02 -6.57
C GLY A 78 2.65 -4.54 -6.85
N ALA A 79 2.35 -3.77 -5.80
CA ALA A 79 2.09 -2.34 -5.92
C ALA A 79 3.27 -1.54 -6.50
N THR A 80 4.51 -1.94 -6.23
CA THR A 80 5.69 -1.30 -6.84
C THR A 80 5.68 -1.40 -8.36
N GLU A 81 5.34 -2.56 -8.93
CA GLU A 81 5.19 -2.72 -10.38
C GLU A 81 4.03 -1.87 -10.89
N SER A 82 2.89 -1.89 -10.20
CA SER A 82 1.70 -1.10 -10.57
C SER A 82 1.99 0.40 -10.57
N ASN A 83 2.64 0.93 -9.52
CA ASN A 83 3.02 2.34 -9.40
C ASN A 83 3.96 2.78 -10.52
N ASN A 84 4.99 1.97 -10.82
CA ASN A 84 5.90 2.25 -11.92
C ASN A 84 5.19 2.17 -13.28
N TRP A 85 4.28 1.22 -13.44
CA TRP A 85 3.52 1.10 -14.69
C TRP A 85 2.61 2.30 -14.93
N VAL A 86 1.95 2.83 -13.92
CA VAL A 86 1.18 4.07 -14.05
C VAL A 86 2.06 5.21 -14.55
N ILE A 87 3.21 5.42 -13.93
CA ILE A 87 4.11 6.52 -14.29
C ILE A 87 4.65 6.34 -15.72
N PHE A 88 5.35 5.24 -15.96
CA PHE A 88 6.07 5.05 -17.22
C PHE A 88 5.17 4.63 -18.38
N GLY A 89 4.10 3.87 -18.11
CA GLY A 89 3.10 3.49 -19.11
C GLY A 89 2.29 4.69 -19.59
N LEU A 90 1.99 5.63 -18.70
CA LEU A 90 1.31 6.87 -19.09
C LEU A 90 2.27 7.81 -19.85
N ILE A 91 3.51 7.99 -19.41
CA ILE A 91 4.51 8.77 -20.15
C ILE A 91 4.67 8.22 -21.56
N SER A 92 4.85 6.90 -21.69
CA SER A 92 4.99 6.24 -23.01
C SER A 92 3.75 6.51 -23.88
N LYS A 93 2.55 6.42 -23.32
CA LYS A 93 1.30 6.68 -24.07
C LYS A 93 1.19 8.16 -24.51
N LEU A 94 1.49 9.10 -23.64
CA LEU A 94 1.45 10.51 -23.93
C LEU A 94 2.50 10.93 -24.99
N ARG A 95 3.69 10.33 -24.95
CA ARG A 95 4.75 10.56 -25.95
C ARG A 95 4.42 9.94 -27.30
N GLU A 96 3.68 8.83 -27.34
CA GLU A 96 3.16 8.27 -28.58
C GLU A 96 2.16 9.22 -29.24
N GLU A 97 1.29 9.87 -28.46
CA GLU A 97 0.27 10.80 -28.95
C GLU A 97 0.85 12.19 -29.34
N ASN A 98 1.82 12.68 -28.54
CA ASN A 98 2.50 13.94 -28.76
C ASN A 98 3.94 13.87 -28.26
N PRO A 99 4.91 13.51 -29.14
CA PRO A 99 6.31 13.26 -28.76
C PRO A 99 6.98 14.41 -28.01
N GLU A 100 6.73 15.65 -28.42
CA GLU A 100 7.38 16.86 -27.86
C GLU A 100 6.44 17.65 -26.91
N GLY A 101 5.23 17.15 -26.70
CA GLY A 101 4.25 17.84 -25.84
C GLY A 101 4.72 17.94 -24.39
N PRO A 102 4.41 19.03 -23.68
CA PRO A 102 4.74 19.15 -22.27
C PRO A 102 3.90 18.16 -21.45
N ILE A 103 4.53 17.50 -20.49
CA ILE A 103 3.89 16.58 -19.57
C ILE A 103 4.16 17.06 -18.14
N HIS A 104 3.12 17.20 -17.33
CA HIS A 104 3.22 17.57 -15.93
C HIS A 104 2.48 16.59 -15.06
N PHE A 105 3.13 16.14 -13.98
CA PHE A 105 2.58 15.28 -12.94
C PHE A 105 2.65 15.98 -11.58
N ILE A 106 1.68 15.69 -10.71
CA ILE A 106 1.62 16.20 -9.35
C ILE A 106 1.61 15.01 -8.39
N THR A 107 2.41 15.08 -7.34
CA THR A 107 2.46 14.07 -6.26
C THR A 107 2.79 14.75 -4.93
N SER A 108 2.85 13.99 -3.82
CA SER A 108 3.28 14.53 -2.53
C SER A 108 4.73 14.18 -2.19
N ASN A 109 5.31 14.90 -1.25
CA ASN A 109 6.67 14.65 -0.75
C ASN A 109 6.72 13.51 0.29
N VAL A 110 5.60 12.84 0.58
CA VAL A 110 5.48 11.75 1.57
C VAL A 110 5.02 10.42 0.96
N GLU A 111 5.16 10.28 -0.34
CA GLU A 111 4.78 9.07 -1.07
C GLU A 111 5.66 7.86 -0.74
N HIS A 112 5.17 6.67 -1.04
CA HIS A 112 6.00 5.47 -1.02
C HIS A 112 7.18 5.60 -1.99
N SER A 113 8.32 4.98 -1.66
CA SER A 113 9.56 5.04 -2.43
C SER A 113 9.39 4.67 -3.92
N SER A 114 8.43 3.81 -4.26
CA SER A 114 8.15 3.45 -5.67
C SER A 114 7.58 4.61 -6.48
N ILE A 115 6.79 5.50 -5.85
CA ILE A 115 6.31 6.74 -6.47
C ILE A 115 7.42 7.80 -6.46
N MET A 116 8.04 8.06 -5.29
CA MET A 116 9.10 9.08 -5.18
C MET A 116 10.21 8.88 -6.21
N LYS A 117 10.74 7.65 -6.28
CA LYS A 117 11.83 7.30 -7.22
C LYS A 117 11.35 7.24 -8.67
N GLY A 118 10.12 6.76 -8.91
CA GLY A 118 9.50 6.75 -10.23
C GLY A 118 9.31 8.16 -10.79
N MET A 119 8.79 9.08 -9.98
CA MET A 119 8.61 10.50 -10.36
C MET A 119 9.94 11.20 -10.59
N ALA A 120 10.94 10.94 -9.74
CA ALA A 120 12.30 11.46 -9.95
C ALA A 120 12.96 10.91 -11.24
N ALA A 121 12.65 9.68 -11.63
CA ALA A 121 13.09 9.13 -12.91
C ALA A 121 12.33 9.76 -14.09
N ALA A 122 11.02 10.02 -13.94
CA ALA A 122 10.22 10.73 -14.94
C ALA A 122 10.75 12.14 -15.21
N GLN A 123 11.21 12.88 -14.18
CA GLN A 123 11.87 14.18 -14.37
C GLN A 123 13.09 14.10 -15.29
N LYS A 124 13.90 13.04 -15.18
CA LYS A 124 15.05 12.80 -16.07
C LYS A 124 14.62 12.48 -17.51
N MET A 125 13.37 12.11 -17.74
CA MET A 125 12.77 11.87 -19.06
C MET A 125 12.05 13.10 -19.61
N GLY A 126 12.24 14.29 -18.98
CA GLY A 126 11.64 15.54 -19.42
C GLY A 126 10.17 15.72 -19.01
N VAL A 127 9.71 15.00 -17.98
CA VAL A 127 8.41 15.24 -17.36
C VAL A 127 8.57 16.27 -16.24
N GLU A 128 7.76 17.30 -16.23
CA GLU A 128 7.66 18.22 -15.10
C GLU A 128 6.94 17.52 -13.94
N VAL A 129 7.48 17.59 -12.72
CA VAL A 129 6.87 16.96 -11.54
C VAL A 129 6.89 17.91 -10.37
N ASP A 130 5.71 18.20 -9.82
CA ASP A 130 5.54 18.96 -8.58
C ASP A 130 5.34 18.00 -7.41
N PHE A 131 6.23 18.07 -6.42
CA PHE A 131 6.13 17.35 -5.14
C PHE A 131 5.52 18.28 -4.10
N LEU A 132 4.23 18.15 -3.84
CA LEU A 132 3.52 19.01 -2.90
C LEU A 132 3.96 18.75 -1.46
N PRO A 133 4.13 19.78 -0.66
CA PRO A 133 4.28 19.62 0.78
C PRO A 133 2.97 19.13 1.39
N VAL A 134 3.09 18.50 2.55
CA VAL A 134 1.95 18.10 3.39
C VAL A 134 1.90 18.96 4.64
N ASN A 135 0.74 18.99 5.30
CA ASN A 135 0.61 19.64 6.60
C ASN A 135 1.28 18.82 7.72
N LYS A 136 1.29 19.33 8.95
CA LYS A 136 1.90 18.68 10.13
C LYS A 136 1.36 17.28 10.45
N PHE A 137 0.26 16.89 9.84
CA PHE A 137 -0.35 15.58 9.97
C PHE A 137 0.00 14.63 8.81
N GLY A 138 0.77 15.10 7.83
CA GLY A 138 1.15 14.32 6.65
C GLY A 138 0.03 14.18 5.63
N VAL A 139 -0.90 15.12 5.61
CA VAL A 139 -2.04 15.17 4.68
C VAL A 139 -1.83 16.29 3.67
N VAL A 140 -2.10 16.01 2.40
CA VAL A 140 -2.08 16.99 1.31
C VAL A 140 -3.28 17.92 1.43
N GLU A 141 -3.07 19.22 1.31
CA GLU A 141 -4.13 20.22 1.36
C GLU A 141 -4.73 20.49 -0.03
N LEU A 142 -6.06 20.46 -0.14
CA LEU A 142 -6.76 20.63 -1.43
C LEU A 142 -6.41 21.94 -2.15
N GLU A 143 -6.20 23.01 -1.41
CA GLU A 143 -5.83 24.32 -1.99
C GLU A 143 -4.44 24.25 -2.64
N ALA A 144 -3.50 23.53 -2.03
CA ALA A 144 -2.18 23.29 -2.63
C ALA A 144 -2.30 22.42 -3.90
N VAL A 145 -3.17 21.40 -3.90
CA VAL A 145 -3.45 20.58 -5.07
C VAL A 145 -3.99 21.43 -6.23
N LYS A 146 -5.00 22.26 -5.97
CA LYS A 146 -5.60 23.15 -6.98
C LYS A 146 -4.59 24.16 -7.53
N ALA A 147 -3.78 24.76 -6.66
CA ALA A 147 -2.80 25.79 -7.04
C ALA A 147 -1.67 25.24 -7.92
N ALA A 148 -1.36 23.95 -7.81
CA ALA A 148 -0.31 23.29 -8.61
C ALA A 148 -0.76 22.91 -10.03
N ILE A 149 -2.05 23.01 -10.37
CA ILE A 149 -2.56 22.60 -11.68
C ILE A 149 -2.04 23.54 -12.77
N LYS A 150 -1.49 22.92 -13.82
CA LYS A 150 -1.02 23.59 -15.03
C LYS A 150 -1.83 23.12 -16.25
N PRO A 151 -1.88 23.88 -17.36
CA PRO A 151 -2.64 23.48 -18.55
C PRO A 151 -2.25 22.12 -19.13
N HIS A 152 -1.01 21.67 -18.85
CA HIS A 152 -0.46 20.39 -19.32
C HIS A 152 -0.35 19.33 -18.20
N THR A 153 -1.00 19.53 -17.06
CA THR A 153 -1.10 18.50 -16.01
C THR A 153 -1.89 17.30 -16.54
N LYS A 154 -1.31 16.09 -16.41
CA LYS A 154 -1.90 14.83 -16.92
C LYS A 154 -2.21 13.82 -15.83
N LEU A 155 -1.46 13.83 -14.75
CA LEU A 155 -1.58 12.88 -13.65
C LEU A 155 -1.42 13.57 -12.30
N MET A 156 -2.30 13.21 -11.37
CA MET A 156 -2.10 13.37 -9.93
C MET A 156 -1.95 11.99 -9.30
N SER A 157 -0.92 11.80 -8.48
CA SER A 157 -0.65 10.51 -7.84
C SER A 157 -0.40 10.71 -6.36
N PHE A 158 -1.31 10.19 -5.51
CA PHE A 158 -1.23 10.35 -4.07
C PHE A 158 -1.44 9.03 -3.34
N ILE A 159 -0.61 8.79 -2.31
CA ILE A 159 -0.85 7.70 -1.38
C ILE A 159 -2.15 7.96 -0.60
N TRP A 160 -3.03 6.97 -0.55
CA TRP A 160 -4.31 7.14 0.15
C TRP A 160 -4.15 7.08 1.66
N VAL A 161 -3.52 6.00 2.15
CA VAL A 161 -3.16 5.84 3.56
C VAL A 161 -1.65 5.72 3.65
N ASN A 162 -1.02 6.66 4.32
CA ASN A 162 0.43 6.66 4.44
C ASN A 162 0.93 5.44 5.23
N ASN A 163 1.88 4.73 4.67
CA ASN A 163 2.40 3.46 5.20
C ASN A 163 3.27 3.62 6.46
N GLU A 164 3.76 4.82 6.74
CA GLU A 164 4.58 5.10 7.93
C GLU A 164 3.75 5.67 9.07
N ILE A 165 3.02 6.74 8.83
CA ILE A 165 2.28 7.50 9.84
C ILE A 165 0.80 7.17 9.94
N GLY A 166 0.26 6.46 8.97
CA GLY A 166 -1.14 6.02 8.95
C GLY A 166 -2.16 7.10 8.55
N SER A 167 -1.77 8.35 8.34
CA SER A 167 -2.69 9.44 7.93
C SER A 167 -3.39 9.12 6.62
N ILE A 168 -4.66 9.54 6.51
CA ILE A 168 -5.52 9.31 5.34
C ILE A 168 -5.56 10.60 4.53
N ASN A 169 -5.24 10.52 3.24
CA ASN A 169 -5.38 11.62 2.30
C ASN A 169 -6.82 11.71 1.76
N PRO A 170 -7.32 12.92 1.42
CA PRO A 170 -8.68 13.16 0.94
C PRO A 170 -8.81 12.79 -0.56
N ILE A 171 -8.65 11.50 -0.87
CA ILE A 171 -8.65 11.00 -2.26
C ILE A 171 -9.97 11.28 -2.99
N PRO A 172 -11.18 11.14 -2.38
CA PRO A 172 -12.43 11.46 -3.06
C PRO A 172 -12.52 12.95 -3.46
N GLU A 173 -12.06 13.86 -2.61
CA GLU A 173 -12.05 15.32 -2.87
C GLU A 173 -11.03 15.65 -3.97
N ILE A 174 -9.87 15.02 -3.95
CA ILE A 174 -8.87 15.16 -5.03
C ILE A 174 -9.42 14.60 -6.34
N ALA A 175 -10.18 13.50 -6.31
CA ALA A 175 -10.82 12.94 -7.49
C ALA A 175 -11.79 13.93 -8.15
N ALA A 176 -12.57 14.67 -7.34
CA ALA A 176 -13.44 15.73 -7.86
C ALA A 176 -12.63 16.81 -8.58
N VAL A 177 -11.53 17.29 -7.99
CA VAL A 177 -10.62 18.27 -8.62
C VAL A 177 -10.04 17.73 -9.92
N CYS A 178 -9.59 16.49 -9.93
CA CYS A 178 -9.05 15.82 -11.14
C CYS A 178 -10.08 15.75 -12.26
N LYS A 179 -11.31 15.36 -11.94
CA LYS A 179 -12.42 15.24 -12.89
C LYS A 179 -12.77 16.58 -13.54
N GLU A 180 -12.87 17.66 -12.75
CA GLU A 180 -13.15 19.02 -13.22
C GLU A 180 -12.08 19.51 -14.20
N ASN A 181 -10.82 19.16 -13.98
CA ASN A 181 -9.68 19.58 -14.77
C ASN A 181 -9.24 18.55 -15.85
N LYS A 182 -9.95 17.43 -16.02
CA LYS A 182 -9.64 16.35 -16.97
C LYS A 182 -8.22 15.77 -16.77
N ILE A 183 -7.81 15.63 -15.51
CA ILE A 183 -6.54 15.06 -15.07
C ILE A 183 -6.81 13.64 -14.56
N TYR A 184 -5.95 12.67 -14.85
CA TYR A 184 -6.07 11.33 -14.28
C TYR A 184 -5.64 11.33 -12.82
N LEU A 185 -6.45 10.67 -11.98
CA LEU A 185 -6.09 10.38 -10.59
C LEU A 185 -5.58 8.95 -10.43
N HIS A 186 -4.34 8.82 -9.99
CA HIS A 186 -3.78 7.60 -9.44
C HIS A 186 -3.71 7.67 -7.92
N THR A 187 -4.03 6.57 -7.25
CA THR A 187 -3.77 6.42 -5.82
C THR A 187 -3.03 5.12 -5.51
N ASP A 188 -1.96 5.22 -4.70
CA ASP A 188 -1.38 4.06 -4.03
C ASP A 188 -2.26 3.71 -2.83
N ALA A 189 -3.12 2.71 -3.01
CA ALA A 189 -4.07 2.23 -2.00
C ALA A 189 -3.55 1.02 -1.21
N THR A 190 -2.24 0.75 -1.27
CA THR A 190 -1.61 -0.44 -0.66
C THR A 190 -1.90 -0.56 0.84
N GLN A 191 -2.03 0.54 1.55
CA GLN A 191 -2.40 0.56 2.97
C GLN A 191 -3.87 0.93 3.22
N ALA A 192 -4.62 1.30 2.18
CA ALA A 192 -6.04 1.64 2.26
C ALA A 192 -6.92 0.38 2.18
N VAL A 193 -6.64 -0.46 1.17
CA VAL A 193 -7.43 -1.65 0.86
C VAL A 193 -7.45 -2.60 2.06
N GLY A 194 -8.65 -3.02 2.47
CA GLY A 194 -8.88 -3.88 3.65
C GLY A 194 -8.78 -3.18 5.01
N LYS A 195 -8.57 -1.85 5.05
CA LYS A 195 -8.47 -1.06 6.28
C LYS A 195 -9.42 0.14 6.33
N ILE A 196 -9.74 0.72 5.18
CA ILE A 196 -10.77 1.75 5.03
C ILE A 196 -11.72 1.36 3.89
N PRO A 197 -12.93 1.91 3.80
CA PRO A 197 -13.82 1.67 2.68
C PRO A 197 -13.19 2.12 1.36
N VAL A 198 -13.25 1.26 0.34
CA VAL A 198 -12.74 1.54 -1.00
C VAL A 198 -13.79 1.15 -2.02
N ASN A 199 -14.21 2.11 -2.87
CA ASN A 199 -15.01 1.88 -4.05
C ASN A 199 -14.52 2.81 -5.17
N VAL A 200 -13.74 2.29 -6.09
CA VAL A 200 -13.07 3.10 -7.11
C VAL A 200 -14.05 3.79 -8.06
N THR A 201 -15.21 3.18 -8.30
CA THR A 201 -16.25 3.74 -9.18
C THR A 201 -16.95 4.92 -8.51
N GLU A 202 -17.43 4.74 -7.28
CA GLU A 202 -18.14 5.79 -6.52
C GLU A 202 -17.23 6.97 -6.19
N MET A 203 -15.96 6.70 -5.89
CA MET A 203 -14.97 7.70 -5.51
C MET A 203 -14.30 8.39 -6.70
N GLY A 204 -14.60 7.99 -7.92
CA GLY A 204 -14.09 8.63 -9.13
C GLY A 204 -12.60 8.43 -9.39
N ILE A 205 -12.00 7.36 -8.89
CA ILE A 205 -10.57 7.03 -9.08
C ILE A 205 -10.35 6.50 -10.49
N ASP A 206 -9.27 6.92 -11.16
CA ASP A 206 -8.93 6.48 -12.52
C ASP A 206 -7.95 5.31 -12.53
N LEU A 207 -7.00 5.31 -11.60
CA LEU A 207 -5.93 4.32 -11.46
C LEU A 207 -5.71 4.03 -9.99
N MET A 208 -5.59 2.75 -9.61
CA MET A 208 -5.32 2.38 -8.22
C MET A 208 -4.38 1.18 -8.13
N SER A 209 -3.31 1.34 -7.35
CA SER A 209 -2.33 0.29 -7.10
C SER A 209 -2.50 -0.33 -5.72
N PHE A 210 -2.41 -1.66 -5.60
CA PHE A 210 -2.39 -2.35 -4.31
C PHE A 210 -1.76 -3.75 -4.40
N SER A 211 -1.50 -4.38 -3.25
CA SER A 211 -0.70 -5.60 -3.15
C SER A 211 -1.32 -6.63 -2.20
N GLY A 212 -1.28 -7.90 -2.60
CA GLY A 212 -1.88 -9.00 -1.85
C GLY A 212 -1.30 -9.21 -0.45
N HIS A 213 0.01 -9.03 -0.28
CA HIS A 213 0.66 -9.27 1.01
C HIS A 213 0.37 -8.24 2.11
N LYS A 214 -0.45 -7.23 1.85
CA LYS A 214 -0.92 -6.26 2.84
C LYS A 214 -2.30 -6.62 3.40
N ILE A 215 -2.97 -7.61 2.80
CA ILE A 215 -4.30 -8.08 3.15
C ILE A 215 -4.34 -9.60 3.38
N TYR A 216 -3.26 -10.17 3.90
CA TYR A 216 -3.12 -11.60 4.23
C TYR A 216 -3.13 -12.53 3.01
N GLY A 217 -2.85 -11.99 1.83
CA GLY A 217 -2.55 -12.70 0.60
C GLY A 217 -1.05 -12.97 0.42
N PRO A 218 -0.68 -13.66 -0.66
CA PRO A 218 0.72 -13.98 -0.95
C PRO A 218 1.53 -12.73 -1.35
N LYS A 219 2.84 -12.79 -1.13
CA LYS A 219 3.83 -11.88 -1.71
C LYS A 219 3.98 -12.15 -3.20
N GLY A 220 4.46 -11.18 -3.96
CA GLY A 220 4.74 -11.35 -5.41
C GLY A 220 3.50 -11.29 -6.28
N VAL A 221 2.39 -10.74 -5.78
CA VAL A 221 1.18 -10.44 -6.55
C VAL A 221 0.53 -9.16 -6.04
N GLY A 222 -0.01 -8.40 -6.97
CA GLY A 222 -0.83 -7.21 -6.75
C GLY A 222 -1.74 -6.97 -7.94
N ALA A 223 -2.38 -5.82 -7.96
CA ALA A 223 -3.20 -5.40 -9.08
C ALA A 223 -3.06 -3.90 -9.35
N LEU A 224 -3.25 -3.56 -10.61
CA LEU A 224 -3.53 -2.22 -11.06
C LEU A 224 -4.98 -2.18 -11.54
N TYR A 225 -5.80 -1.34 -10.92
CA TYR A 225 -7.08 -0.91 -11.46
C TYR A 225 -6.84 0.16 -12.51
N ILE A 226 -7.46 0.01 -13.69
CA ILE A 226 -7.40 0.95 -14.79
C ILE A 226 -8.84 1.19 -15.25
N ARG A 227 -9.33 2.42 -15.08
CA ARG A 227 -10.71 2.78 -15.48
C ARG A 227 -10.96 2.48 -16.95
N GLY A 228 -12.00 1.71 -17.24
CA GLY A 228 -12.32 1.22 -18.56
C GLY A 228 -13.14 2.18 -19.43
N LYS A 229 -13.85 3.16 -18.82
CA LYS A 229 -14.70 4.13 -19.53
C LYS A 229 -14.96 5.39 -18.72
N ASP A 230 -15.31 6.46 -19.39
CA ASP A 230 -15.85 7.73 -18.88
C ASP A 230 -14.98 8.43 -17.80
N PRO A 231 -13.69 8.72 -18.05
CA PRO A 231 -12.89 8.50 -19.25
C PRO A 231 -12.29 7.09 -19.29
N LYS A 232 -11.98 6.59 -20.48
CA LYS A 232 -11.14 5.40 -20.64
C LYS A 232 -9.67 5.80 -20.45
N VAL A 233 -9.02 5.22 -19.45
CA VAL A 233 -7.58 5.39 -19.23
C VAL A 233 -6.81 4.41 -20.13
N GLN A 234 -5.75 4.87 -20.77
CA GLN A 234 -4.88 4.06 -21.60
C GLN A 234 -3.44 4.18 -21.11
N LEU A 235 -2.81 3.04 -20.91
CA LEU A 235 -1.40 2.93 -20.55
C LEU A 235 -0.72 2.01 -21.57
N ASN A 236 0.48 2.34 -21.99
CA ASN A 236 1.31 1.38 -22.72
C ASN A 236 1.86 0.32 -21.75
N PRO A 237 2.07 -0.92 -22.20
CA PRO A 237 2.67 -1.95 -21.37
C PRO A 237 4.04 -1.52 -20.83
N LEU A 238 4.34 -1.90 -19.58
CA LEU A 238 5.68 -1.78 -19.02
C LEU A 238 6.51 -3.05 -19.30
N ILE A 239 5.84 -4.21 -19.35
CA ILE A 239 6.47 -5.51 -19.58
C ILE A 239 5.90 -6.08 -20.87
N TYR A 240 6.75 -6.22 -21.88
CA TYR A 240 6.39 -6.75 -23.20
C TYR A 240 6.65 -8.26 -23.26
N GLY A 241 5.88 -8.98 -24.12
CA GLY A 241 6.04 -10.43 -24.32
C GLY A 241 4.82 -11.08 -24.94
N GLY A 242 4.38 -12.21 -24.40
CA GLY A 242 3.37 -13.10 -24.98
C GLY A 242 1.91 -12.63 -24.89
N GLY A 243 1.64 -11.38 -24.55
CA GLY A 243 0.29 -10.79 -24.61
C GLY A 243 -0.65 -11.18 -23.46
N GLN A 244 -0.17 -11.76 -22.38
CA GLN A 244 -0.98 -12.03 -21.19
C GLN A 244 -1.60 -10.74 -20.64
N GLU A 245 -2.59 -10.89 -19.75
CA GLU A 245 -3.36 -9.76 -19.23
C GLU A 245 -3.88 -8.84 -20.34
N ARG A 246 -4.41 -9.42 -21.40
CA ARG A 246 -4.97 -8.68 -22.56
C ARG A 246 -3.94 -7.79 -23.28
N GLY A 247 -2.66 -8.21 -23.30
CA GLY A 247 -1.56 -7.45 -23.88
C GLY A 247 -1.01 -6.34 -22.99
N LEU A 248 -1.60 -6.13 -21.82
CA LEU A 248 -1.22 -5.05 -20.91
C LEU A 248 -0.04 -5.40 -20.01
N ARG A 249 0.08 -6.69 -19.63
CA ARG A 249 1.19 -7.14 -18.78
C ARG A 249 1.58 -8.57 -19.16
N SER A 250 2.64 -8.70 -19.89
CA SER A 250 3.11 -9.99 -20.40
C SER A 250 3.83 -10.82 -19.32
N GLY A 251 3.98 -12.11 -19.60
CA GLY A 251 4.57 -13.12 -18.72
C GLY A 251 3.52 -14.09 -18.18
N THR A 252 3.89 -15.37 -18.08
CA THR A 252 3.00 -16.41 -17.56
C THR A 252 2.44 -15.99 -16.20
N VAL A 253 1.11 -16.02 -16.08
CA VAL A 253 0.42 -15.61 -14.85
C VAL A 253 0.74 -16.59 -13.73
N ASN A 254 1.10 -16.06 -12.57
CA ASN A 254 1.31 -16.84 -11.35
C ASN A 254 -0.07 -17.24 -10.77
N VAL A 255 -0.63 -18.34 -11.30
CA VAL A 255 -1.97 -18.82 -10.95
C VAL A 255 -2.16 -19.00 -9.45
N PRO A 256 -1.26 -19.69 -8.71
CA PRO A 256 -1.41 -19.84 -7.26
C PRO A 256 -1.49 -18.50 -6.53
N ALA A 257 -0.62 -17.54 -6.88
CA ALA A 257 -0.60 -16.25 -6.20
C ALA A 257 -1.84 -15.41 -6.54
N VAL A 258 -2.31 -15.44 -7.79
CA VAL A 258 -3.53 -14.73 -8.22
C VAL A 258 -4.77 -15.30 -7.52
N VAL A 259 -4.90 -16.63 -7.41
CA VAL A 259 -5.98 -17.30 -6.68
C VAL A 259 -5.95 -16.91 -5.20
N GLY A 260 -4.77 -16.95 -4.59
CA GLY A 260 -4.60 -16.51 -3.19
C GLY A 260 -4.96 -15.04 -2.99
N PHE A 261 -4.62 -14.18 -3.93
CA PHE A 261 -4.96 -12.76 -3.86
C PHE A 261 -6.47 -12.53 -3.97
N GLY A 262 -7.16 -13.19 -4.91
CA GLY A 262 -8.62 -13.13 -5.03
C GLY A 262 -9.30 -13.59 -3.73
N THR A 263 -8.86 -14.74 -3.18
CA THR A 263 -9.38 -15.24 -1.89
C THR A 263 -9.12 -14.28 -0.73
N ALA A 264 -7.95 -13.64 -0.68
CA ALA A 264 -7.65 -12.64 0.35
C ALA A 264 -8.59 -11.44 0.27
N CYS A 265 -8.89 -10.94 -0.94
CA CYS A 265 -9.86 -9.87 -1.17
C CYS A 265 -11.26 -10.28 -0.71
N GLU A 266 -11.73 -11.46 -1.07
CA GLU A 266 -13.04 -11.98 -0.66
C GLU A 266 -13.17 -12.10 0.86
N LEU A 267 -12.16 -12.65 1.54
CA LEU A 267 -12.14 -12.76 3.00
C LEU A 267 -12.12 -11.39 3.70
N CYS A 268 -11.37 -10.42 3.16
CA CYS A 268 -11.40 -9.05 3.67
C CYS A 268 -12.78 -8.41 3.49
N GLN A 269 -13.44 -8.60 2.35
CA GLN A 269 -14.76 -8.07 2.10
C GLN A 269 -15.81 -8.64 3.07
N GLN A 270 -15.79 -9.96 3.27
CA GLN A 270 -16.74 -10.66 4.17
C GLN A 270 -16.64 -10.22 5.62
N ASN A 271 -15.45 -9.83 6.10
CA ASN A 271 -15.19 -9.53 7.49
C ASN A 271 -14.84 -8.06 7.74
N PHE A 272 -14.98 -7.20 6.74
CA PHE A 272 -14.44 -5.84 6.71
C PHE A 272 -14.77 -5.04 7.98
N ALA A 273 -16.05 -4.86 8.29
CA ALA A 273 -16.47 -4.02 9.42
C ALA A 273 -15.94 -4.52 10.77
N ALA A 274 -16.00 -5.84 11.00
CA ALA A 274 -15.54 -6.45 12.23
C ALA A 274 -14.01 -6.36 12.38
N GLU A 275 -13.25 -6.60 11.29
CA GLU A 275 -11.79 -6.51 11.33
C GLU A 275 -11.30 -5.07 11.51
N VAL A 276 -11.93 -4.10 10.83
CA VAL A 276 -11.59 -2.68 10.97
C VAL A 276 -11.85 -2.21 12.40
N GLN A 277 -13.02 -2.55 12.98
CA GLN A 277 -13.32 -2.18 14.34
C GLN A 277 -12.36 -2.84 15.34
N HIS A 278 -12.08 -4.12 15.19
CA HIS A 278 -11.11 -4.84 16.02
C HIS A 278 -9.71 -4.19 15.98
N MET A 279 -9.20 -3.88 14.78
CA MET A 279 -7.91 -3.20 14.66
C MET A 279 -7.91 -1.80 15.28
N LYS A 280 -9.02 -1.06 15.14
CA LYS A 280 -9.17 0.27 15.74
C LYS A 280 -9.15 0.19 17.27
N ASP A 281 -9.91 -0.72 17.86
CA ASP A 281 -9.96 -0.90 19.31
C ASP A 281 -8.60 -1.29 19.89
N LEU A 282 -7.89 -2.19 19.21
CA LEU A 282 -6.52 -2.59 19.57
C LEU A 282 -5.51 -1.43 19.41
N ARG A 283 -5.61 -0.64 18.35
CA ARG A 283 -4.75 0.54 18.14
C ARG A 283 -4.95 1.56 19.27
N ASP A 284 -6.21 1.86 19.59
CA ASP A 284 -6.54 2.85 20.62
C ASP A 284 -6.14 2.34 22.01
N PHE A 285 -6.30 1.04 22.26
CA PHE A 285 -5.78 0.38 23.46
C PHE A 285 -4.25 0.50 23.55
N LEU A 286 -3.52 0.15 22.49
CA LEU A 286 -2.07 0.26 22.48
C LEU A 286 -1.61 1.71 22.71
N TRP A 287 -2.29 2.69 22.11
CA TRP A 287 -1.97 4.09 22.31
C TRP A 287 -2.14 4.51 23.78
N SER A 288 -3.21 4.09 24.43
CA SER A 288 -3.42 4.32 25.87
C SER A 288 -2.32 3.68 26.73
N GLU A 289 -1.96 2.42 26.46
CA GLU A 289 -0.86 1.73 27.15
C GLU A 289 0.48 2.47 26.99
N LEU A 290 0.78 2.95 25.79
CA LEU A 290 2.01 3.69 25.52
C LEU A 290 2.05 5.02 26.28
N GLN A 291 0.93 5.77 26.31
CA GLN A 291 0.84 7.03 27.06
C GLN A 291 1.02 6.83 28.57
N GLN A 292 0.48 5.76 29.13
CA GLN A 292 0.61 5.42 30.56
C GLN A 292 2.03 4.96 30.93
N ASN A 293 2.66 4.18 30.05
CA ASN A 293 3.95 3.57 30.31
C ASN A 293 5.17 4.41 29.90
N ILE A 294 4.98 5.35 28.95
CA ILE A 294 6.06 6.18 28.38
C ILE A 294 5.63 7.65 28.43
N PRO A 295 5.80 8.33 29.58
CA PRO A 295 5.49 9.76 29.70
C PRO A 295 6.23 10.58 28.64
N GLY A 296 5.52 11.47 27.93
CA GLY A 296 6.11 12.30 26.89
C GLY A 296 6.15 11.68 25.49
N VAL A 297 5.65 10.44 25.32
CA VAL A 297 5.49 9.86 23.98
C VAL A 297 4.56 10.72 23.11
N LYS A 298 4.96 10.99 21.87
CA LYS A 298 4.18 11.78 20.92
C LYS A 298 3.65 10.89 19.79
N LEU A 299 2.43 11.17 19.30
CA LEU A 299 1.85 10.53 18.14
C LEU A 299 2.19 11.33 16.87
N ASN A 300 2.71 10.65 15.85
CA ASN A 300 2.96 11.21 14.54
C ASN A 300 1.80 10.89 13.58
N GLY A 301 1.50 11.82 12.66
CA GLY A 301 0.37 11.72 11.74
C GLY A 301 -0.94 12.24 12.33
N HIS A 302 -2.06 12.07 11.59
CA HIS A 302 -3.35 12.61 12.01
C HIS A 302 -3.89 11.88 13.25
N PRO A 303 -4.41 12.60 14.26
CA PRO A 303 -4.85 11.97 15.51
C PRO A 303 -6.09 11.07 15.37
N THR A 304 -7.00 11.39 14.47
CA THR A 304 -8.28 10.68 14.25
C THR A 304 -8.40 10.07 12.85
N ASP A 305 -8.12 10.83 11.79
CA ASP A 305 -8.26 10.40 10.41
C ASP A 305 -7.01 9.61 9.98
N ARG A 306 -6.94 8.39 10.51
CA ARG A 306 -5.80 7.50 10.35
C ARG A 306 -6.20 6.04 10.21
N SER A 307 -5.30 5.25 9.65
CA SER A 307 -5.42 3.80 9.57
C SER A 307 -5.82 3.18 10.91
N PRO A 308 -6.78 2.25 10.95
CA PRO A 308 -7.14 1.53 12.16
C PRO A 308 -6.00 0.66 12.69
N ALA A 309 -5.00 0.35 11.89
CA ALA A 309 -3.97 -0.64 12.18
C ALA A 309 -2.56 -0.04 12.37
N ASN A 310 -2.41 1.29 12.50
CA ASN A 310 -1.10 1.93 12.52
C ASN A 310 -0.98 2.95 13.64
N LEU A 311 0.14 2.91 14.34
CA LEU A 311 0.68 3.98 15.18
C LEU A 311 2.11 4.29 14.74
N ASN A 312 2.42 5.57 14.59
CA ASN A 312 3.78 6.06 14.49
C ASN A 312 4.00 6.99 15.67
N ILE A 313 5.03 6.72 16.47
CA ILE A 313 5.30 7.43 17.72
C ILE A 313 6.71 7.97 17.75
N THR A 314 6.93 9.08 18.43
CA THR A 314 8.23 9.58 18.79
C THR A 314 8.46 9.37 20.29
N LEU A 315 9.51 8.61 20.62
CA LEU A 315 9.91 8.35 22.00
C LEU A 315 10.63 9.57 22.60
N PRO A 316 10.42 9.92 23.88
CA PRO A 316 11.12 11.01 24.52
C PRO A 316 12.61 10.70 24.65
N GLU A 317 13.47 11.55 24.09
CA GLU A 317 14.94 11.55 24.26
C GLU A 317 15.64 10.19 24.02
N THR A 318 14.96 9.25 23.32
CA THR A 318 15.46 7.89 23.13
C THR A 318 15.61 7.58 21.66
N LYS A 319 16.85 7.51 21.17
CA LYS A 319 17.11 7.10 19.79
C LYS A 319 16.81 5.62 19.58
N THR A 320 16.07 5.30 18.55
CA THR A 320 15.61 3.92 18.25
C THR A 320 16.77 2.96 18.05
N GLU A 321 17.90 3.41 17.47
CA GLU A 321 19.12 2.60 17.31
C GLU A 321 19.67 2.06 18.63
N GLN A 322 19.49 2.79 19.73
CA GLN A 322 19.98 2.41 21.07
C GLN A 322 19.13 1.30 21.68
N ILE A 323 17.85 1.26 21.38
CA ILE A 323 16.91 0.28 21.94
C ILE A 323 16.62 -0.92 21.03
N LEU A 324 16.85 -0.81 19.71
CA LEU A 324 16.64 -1.90 18.76
C LEU A 324 17.28 -3.24 19.17
N PRO A 325 18.54 -3.28 19.68
CA PRO A 325 19.14 -4.52 20.16
C PRO A 325 18.37 -5.19 21.31
N ARG A 326 17.57 -4.42 22.06
CA ARG A 326 16.73 -4.89 23.19
C ARG A 326 15.32 -5.26 22.73
N LEU A 327 14.93 -4.88 21.50
CA LEU A 327 13.60 -5.15 20.91
C LEU A 327 13.57 -6.40 20.05
N GLN A 328 14.53 -7.32 20.14
CA GLN A 328 14.63 -8.51 19.27
C GLN A 328 13.39 -9.40 19.27
N LYS A 329 12.59 -9.37 20.36
CA LYS A 329 11.31 -10.09 20.46
C LYS A 329 10.10 -9.22 20.10
N LEU A 330 10.30 -8.00 19.62
CA LEU A 330 9.25 -7.08 19.20
C LEU A 330 9.52 -6.62 17.77
N GLY A 331 8.75 -7.14 16.82
CA GLY A 331 8.82 -6.75 15.41
C GLY A 331 8.19 -5.37 15.23
N VAL A 332 9.00 -4.34 15.03
CA VAL A 332 8.59 -2.95 14.75
C VAL A 332 9.46 -2.36 13.65
N SER A 333 9.02 -1.29 13.04
CA SER A 333 9.84 -0.52 12.08
C SER A 333 10.28 0.81 12.67
N THR A 334 11.49 1.24 12.33
CA THR A 334 12.01 2.56 12.72
C THR A 334 11.65 3.63 11.69
N GLY A 335 11.73 4.91 12.07
CA GLY A 335 11.63 6.05 11.17
C GLY A 335 12.79 6.16 10.15
N SER A 336 13.72 5.21 10.22
CA SER A 336 14.80 5.02 9.25
C SER A 336 14.71 3.59 8.72
N ALA A 337 14.48 3.40 7.41
CA ALA A 337 14.50 2.08 6.82
C ALA A 337 15.92 1.51 6.87
N CYS A 338 16.08 0.29 7.40
CA CYS A 338 17.30 -0.50 7.21
C CYS A 338 17.38 -0.94 5.74
N GLY A 339 17.87 -0.08 4.86
CA GLY A 339 18.32 -0.44 3.53
C GLY A 339 19.84 -0.48 3.53
N THR A 340 20.42 -1.62 3.15
CA THR A 340 21.85 -1.80 2.81
C THR A 340 22.85 -0.82 3.48
N GLY A 341 23.00 -0.88 4.80
CA GLY A 341 24.18 -0.35 5.50
C GLY A 341 24.22 1.14 5.86
N ALA A 342 23.28 1.97 5.40
CA ALA A 342 23.17 3.37 5.83
C ALA A 342 21.77 3.64 6.41
N MET A 343 21.71 4.31 7.56
CA MET A 343 20.44 4.77 8.14
C MET A 343 19.80 5.83 7.23
N VAL A 344 18.84 5.42 6.42
CA VAL A 344 18.07 6.36 5.57
C VAL A 344 17.01 7.02 6.45
N VAL A 345 17.15 8.30 6.69
CA VAL A 345 16.18 9.12 7.43
C VAL A 345 14.84 9.13 6.68
N SER A 346 13.73 8.85 7.38
CA SER A 346 12.40 8.87 6.78
C SER A 346 12.07 10.24 6.17
N HIS A 347 11.88 10.27 4.86
CA HIS A 347 11.41 11.48 4.15
C HIS A 347 9.97 11.84 4.55
N VAL A 348 9.16 10.84 4.94
CA VAL A 348 7.79 11.05 5.43
C VAL A 348 7.80 11.86 6.71
N LEU A 349 8.55 11.42 7.72
CA LEU A 349 8.64 12.13 9.00
C LEU A 349 9.29 13.53 8.85
N LYS A 350 10.26 13.65 7.95
CA LYS A 350 10.80 14.96 7.55
C LYS A 350 9.78 15.85 6.89
N GLY A 351 8.92 15.27 6.03
CA GLY A 351 7.82 15.97 5.37
C GLY A 351 6.81 16.56 6.36
N LEU A 352 6.63 15.97 7.54
CA LEU A 352 5.80 16.50 8.62
C LEU A 352 6.45 17.67 9.38
N GLY A 353 7.73 17.96 9.11
CA GLY A 353 8.50 18.99 9.82
C GLY A 353 9.22 18.49 11.08
N LEU A 354 9.29 17.16 11.32
CA LEU A 354 10.04 16.64 12.46
C LEU A 354 11.54 16.91 12.31
N SER A 355 12.18 17.28 13.42
CA SER A 355 13.63 17.41 13.50
C SER A 355 14.33 16.06 13.25
N THR A 356 15.62 16.09 12.94
CA THR A 356 16.39 14.85 12.74
C THR A 356 16.39 13.97 13.98
N ASP A 357 16.48 14.57 15.16
CA ASP A 357 16.46 13.84 16.42
C ASP A 357 15.08 13.20 16.67
N GLU A 358 13.97 13.89 16.42
CA GLU A 358 12.62 13.31 16.53
C GLU A 358 12.43 12.15 15.57
N VAL A 359 12.92 12.25 14.31
CA VAL A 359 12.87 11.14 13.35
C VAL A 359 13.67 9.93 13.85
N GLN A 360 14.88 10.15 14.42
CA GLN A 360 15.70 9.08 14.99
C GLN A 360 15.06 8.43 16.24
N CYS A 361 14.17 9.15 16.93
CA CYS A 361 13.42 8.65 18.08
C CYS A 361 12.07 8.04 17.70
N SER A 362 11.75 7.92 16.40
CA SER A 362 10.44 7.49 15.95
C SER A 362 10.37 6.00 15.63
N LEU A 363 9.26 5.37 16.03
CA LEU A 363 8.90 3.97 15.77
C LEU A 363 7.53 3.87 15.13
N ARG A 364 7.39 2.96 14.18
CA ARG A 364 6.09 2.53 13.65
C ARG A 364 5.72 1.18 14.26
N LEU A 365 4.51 1.12 14.82
CA LEU A 365 3.86 -0.10 15.28
C LEU A 365 2.62 -0.31 14.41
N SER A 366 2.47 -1.49 13.84
CA SER A 366 1.31 -1.80 13.02
C SER A 366 0.72 -3.16 13.38
N LEU A 367 -0.61 -3.16 13.52
CA LEU A 367 -1.40 -4.24 14.03
C LEU A 367 -1.98 -5.09 12.91
N GLY A 368 -2.44 -6.28 13.24
CA GLY A 368 -3.07 -7.17 12.28
C GLY A 368 -4.24 -7.95 12.86
N ARG A 369 -4.91 -8.69 11.98
CA ARG A 369 -6.09 -9.53 12.24
C ARG A 369 -6.00 -10.40 13.50
N TRP A 370 -4.81 -10.80 13.88
CA TRP A 370 -4.58 -11.75 14.97
C TRP A 370 -3.81 -11.16 16.15
N THR A 371 -3.59 -9.88 16.16
CA THR A 371 -3.01 -9.17 17.31
C THR A 371 -3.98 -9.24 18.50
N THR A 372 -3.47 -9.43 19.71
CA THR A 372 -4.26 -9.52 20.94
C THR A 372 -3.91 -8.41 21.91
N GLN A 373 -4.83 -8.06 22.81
CA GLN A 373 -4.57 -7.06 23.86
C GLN A 373 -3.41 -7.46 24.78
N ASP A 374 -3.27 -8.76 25.12
CA ASP A 374 -2.15 -9.27 25.92
C ASP A 374 -0.80 -9.02 25.23
N GLU A 375 -0.71 -9.26 23.90
CA GLU A 375 0.50 -8.92 23.14
C GLU A 375 0.81 -7.43 23.19
N LEU A 376 -0.21 -6.56 23.13
CA LEU A 376 -0.04 -5.11 23.16
C LEU A 376 0.41 -4.58 24.52
N SER A 377 -0.17 -5.09 25.63
CA SER A 377 0.28 -4.73 26.97
C SER A 377 1.73 -5.16 27.19
N ARG A 378 2.10 -6.37 26.76
CA ARG A 378 3.49 -6.84 26.84
C ARG A 378 4.43 -6.01 25.94
N ALA A 379 4.00 -5.62 24.74
CA ALA A 379 4.77 -4.78 23.85
C ALA A 379 5.07 -3.40 24.46
N ALA A 380 4.07 -2.76 25.08
CA ALA A 380 4.26 -1.50 25.79
C ALA A 380 5.26 -1.61 26.95
N GLN A 381 5.22 -2.72 27.71
CA GLN A 381 6.18 -3.00 28.79
C GLN A 381 7.59 -3.26 28.25
N ILE A 382 7.75 -4.02 27.15
CA ILE A 382 9.04 -4.26 26.50
C ILE A 382 9.66 -2.94 26.05
N LEU A 383 8.87 -2.05 25.42
CA LEU A 383 9.33 -0.72 25.01
C LEU A 383 9.78 0.11 26.19
N LYS A 384 8.99 0.17 27.26
CA LYS A 384 9.36 0.87 28.52
C LYS A 384 10.68 0.36 29.09
N GLN A 385 10.84 -0.96 29.21
CA GLN A 385 12.04 -1.58 29.74
C GLN A 385 13.26 -1.34 28.84
N ALA A 386 13.08 -1.36 27.51
CA ALA A 386 14.15 -1.09 26.57
C ALA A 386 14.71 0.35 26.68
N MET A 387 13.86 1.31 27.10
CA MET A 387 14.24 2.70 27.33
C MET A 387 14.92 2.92 28.70
N GLN A 388 14.63 2.05 29.65
CA GLN A 388 15.32 2.04 30.97
C GLN A 388 16.63 1.27 30.79
N LYS A 389 17.76 1.88 31.00
CA LYS A 389 19.09 1.31 30.74
C LYS A 389 19.39 -0.01 31.44
#